data_74fb7a8350c8117aed9fbf49545d67c3
#
_entry.id   74fb7a8350c8117aed9fbf49545d67c3
#
_cell.length_a   1.000
_cell.length_b   1.000
_cell.length_c   1.000
_cell.angle_alpha   90.00
_cell.angle_beta   90.00
_cell.angle_gamma   90.00
#
_symmetry.space_group_name_H-M   'P 1'
#
loop_
_entity.id
_entity.type
_entity.pdbx_description
1 polymer ?
#
loop_
_entity_poly.entity_id
_entity_poly.type
_entity_poly.pdbx_seq_one_letter_code
_entity_poly.pdbx_strand_id
1 'polypeptide(L)'
;MASGKYSHAEGSMSRAEGYESHSEGYYTFSSGQDTHAEGSHTYANGIASHAEGNYTYANGGGGQHAEGYQAVASGSQGQHAEGYMTLASGSYG
;
A
#
# COMPACT_ATOMS: atom_id res chain seq x y z
N MET A 1 12.01 6.86 5.48
CA MET A 1 12.03 6.97 6.96
C MET A 1 11.17 5.88 7.60
N ALA A 2 11.74 5.16 8.53
CA ALA A 2 11.03 4.09 9.22
C ALA A 2 10.78 4.52 10.65
N SER A 3 9.53 4.83 11.01
CA SER A 3 9.20 5.31 12.35
C SER A 3 8.26 4.40 13.12
N GLY A 4 7.67 3.41 12.49
CA GLY A 4 6.84 2.44 13.19
C GLY A 4 7.70 1.39 13.87
N LYS A 5 7.12 0.68 14.86
CA LYS A 5 7.83 -0.39 15.52
C LYS A 5 7.98 -1.57 14.57
N TYR A 6 9.20 -2.06 14.43
CA TYR A 6 9.54 -3.14 13.51
C TYR A 6 9.26 -2.76 12.05
N SER A 7 9.46 -1.50 11.70
CA SER A 7 9.22 -1.05 10.34
C SER A 7 10.52 -0.95 9.56
N HIS A 8 10.41 -0.94 8.24
CA HIS A 8 11.55 -0.88 7.35
C HIS A 8 11.23 0.07 6.19
N ALA A 9 12.09 1.07 5.98
CA ALA A 9 11.91 2.01 4.87
C ALA A 9 13.22 2.09 4.09
N GLU A 10 13.12 1.94 2.79
CA GLU A 10 14.30 1.89 1.94
C GLU A 10 14.01 2.60 0.61
N GLY A 11 14.97 3.39 0.13
CA GLY A 11 14.79 4.13 -1.09
C GLY A 11 14.58 5.61 -0.86
N SER A 12 14.34 6.36 -1.94
CA SER A 12 14.21 7.81 -1.86
C SER A 12 12.80 8.22 -1.47
N MET A 13 12.68 8.96 -0.35
CA MET A 13 11.40 9.47 0.13
C MET A 13 10.39 8.37 0.43
N SER A 14 10.89 7.23 0.91
CA SER A 14 10.00 6.16 1.33
C SER A 14 9.76 6.26 2.84
N ARG A 15 8.56 5.90 3.28
CA ARG A 15 8.17 6.02 4.68
C ARG A 15 7.41 4.80 5.14
N ALA A 16 7.89 4.17 6.20
CA ALA A 16 7.23 3.04 6.82
C ALA A 16 6.86 3.46 8.23
N GLU A 17 5.62 3.87 8.43
CA GLU A 17 5.17 4.46 9.69
C GLU A 17 4.27 3.56 10.51
N GLY A 18 3.70 2.55 9.92
CA GLY A 18 2.85 1.64 10.65
C GLY A 18 3.64 0.59 11.41
N TYR A 19 2.97 -0.14 12.28
CA TYR A 19 3.57 -1.23 13.04
C TYR A 19 3.86 -2.39 12.08
N GLU A 20 5.11 -2.84 12.07
CA GLU A 20 5.55 -3.92 11.18
C GLU A 20 5.27 -3.60 9.71
N SER A 21 5.52 -2.36 9.32
CA SER A 21 5.29 -1.93 7.95
C SER A 21 6.59 -1.91 7.16
N HIS A 22 6.45 -2.02 5.83
CA HIS A 22 7.61 -2.05 4.94
C HIS A 22 7.35 -1.13 3.76
N SER A 23 8.29 -0.23 3.50
CA SER A 23 8.16 0.73 2.43
C SER A 23 9.45 0.76 1.62
N GLU A 24 9.37 0.58 0.32
CA GLU A 24 10.55 0.43 -0.50
C GLU A 24 10.34 1.05 -1.88
N GLY A 25 11.31 1.87 -2.33
CA GLY A 25 11.23 2.48 -3.65
C GLY A 25 11.27 3.99 -3.59
N TYR A 26 10.47 4.65 -4.45
CA TYR A 26 10.44 6.09 -4.57
C TYR A 26 9.06 6.63 -4.22
N TYR A 27 8.96 7.49 -3.20
CA TYR A 27 7.68 8.03 -2.72
C TYR A 27 6.73 6.90 -2.35
N THR A 28 7.19 5.97 -1.51
CA THR A 28 6.33 4.88 -1.06
C THR A 28 5.97 5.11 0.41
N PHE A 29 4.72 4.85 0.75
CA PHE A 29 4.21 5.09 2.09
C PHE A 29 3.47 3.87 2.61
N SER A 30 3.90 3.34 3.75
CA SER A 30 3.23 2.24 4.43
C SER A 30 2.84 2.74 5.80
N SER A 31 1.59 3.18 5.97
CA SER A 31 1.18 3.78 7.22
C SER A 31 0.20 2.95 8.05
N GLY A 32 -0.36 1.90 7.50
CA GLY A 32 -1.19 1.00 8.27
C GLY A 32 -0.36 -0.07 8.94
N GLN A 33 -0.99 -0.86 9.79
CA GLN A 33 -0.34 -1.98 10.45
C GLN A 33 -0.16 -3.15 9.49
N ASP A 34 1.01 -3.76 9.51
CA ASP A 34 1.34 -4.92 8.66
C ASP A 34 1.18 -4.61 7.18
N THR A 35 1.66 -3.44 6.75
CA THR A 35 1.51 -3.00 5.37
C THR A 35 2.80 -3.07 4.60
N HIS A 36 2.68 -3.11 3.28
CA HIS A 36 3.82 -3.17 2.39
C HIS A 36 3.57 -2.26 1.19
N ALA A 37 4.44 -1.29 0.96
CA ALA A 37 4.35 -0.40 -0.19
C ALA A 37 5.67 -0.45 -0.95
N GLU A 38 5.60 -0.69 -2.24
CA GLU A 38 6.80 -0.92 -3.03
C GLU A 38 6.62 -0.38 -4.45
N GLY A 39 7.65 0.27 -4.99
CA GLY A 39 7.59 0.80 -6.34
C GLY A 39 7.75 2.30 -6.37
N SER A 40 6.88 3.00 -7.13
CA SER A 40 6.92 4.45 -7.26
C SER A 40 5.56 5.05 -7.00
N HIS A 41 5.49 5.96 -6.04
CA HIS A 41 4.24 6.61 -5.67
C HIS A 41 3.20 5.58 -5.25
N THR A 42 3.56 4.67 -4.34
CA THR A 42 2.64 3.66 -3.85
C THR A 42 2.28 3.95 -2.40
N TYR A 43 1.03 3.67 -2.04
CA TYR A 43 0.50 3.95 -0.72
C TYR A 43 -0.24 2.74 -0.19
N ALA A 44 0.21 2.21 0.93
CA ALA A 44 -0.44 1.09 1.60
C ALA A 44 -0.89 1.57 2.97
N ASN A 45 -2.12 2.04 3.08
CA ASN A 45 -2.62 2.67 4.28
C ASN A 45 -3.63 1.86 5.08
N GLY A 46 -4.23 0.86 4.51
CA GLY A 46 -5.16 0.00 5.25
C GLY A 46 -4.39 -1.03 6.06
N ILE A 47 -5.05 -1.64 7.03
CA ILE A 47 -4.42 -2.69 7.83
C ILE A 47 -4.18 -3.91 6.94
N ALA A 48 -2.98 -4.48 7.02
CA ALA A 48 -2.58 -5.65 6.24
C ALA A 48 -2.75 -5.42 4.73
N SER A 49 -2.44 -4.20 4.27
CA SER A 49 -2.60 -3.86 2.87
C SER A 49 -1.25 -3.92 2.15
N HIS A 50 -1.32 -4.05 0.84
CA HIS A 50 -0.15 -4.19 0.00
C HIS A 50 -0.34 -3.35 -1.26
N ALA A 51 0.59 -2.43 -1.53
CA ALA A 51 0.56 -1.60 -2.72
C ALA A 51 1.88 -1.73 -3.44
N GLU A 52 1.84 -2.05 -4.72
CA GLU A 52 3.04 -2.35 -5.47
C GLU A 52 2.89 -1.89 -6.92
N GLY A 53 3.93 -1.27 -7.46
CA GLY A 53 3.91 -0.81 -8.84
C GLY A 53 4.11 0.68 -8.95
N ASN A 54 3.28 1.34 -9.78
CA ASN A 54 3.41 2.76 -10.05
C ASN A 54 2.08 3.46 -9.85
N TYR A 55 2.02 4.42 -8.92
CA TYR A 55 0.79 5.12 -8.59
C TYR A 55 -0.30 4.16 -8.12
N THR A 56 0.04 3.28 -7.19
CA THR A 56 -0.93 2.32 -6.65
C THR A 56 -1.31 2.71 -5.24
N TYR A 57 -2.57 2.48 -4.89
CA TYR A 57 -3.12 2.86 -3.60
C TYR A 57 -3.91 1.70 -3.00
N ALA A 58 -3.54 1.26 -1.82
CA ALA A 58 -4.28 0.24 -1.08
C ALA A 58 -4.76 0.90 0.21
N ASN A 59 -5.89 1.60 0.15
CA ASN A 59 -6.37 2.47 1.22
C ASN A 59 -7.57 1.99 2.01
N GLY A 60 -8.17 0.90 1.65
CA GLY A 60 -9.42 0.47 2.28
C GLY A 60 -9.26 -0.01 3.70
N GLY A 61 -10.23 -0.76 4.18
CA GLY A 61 -10.29 -1.21 5.55
C GLY A 61 -9.20 -2.20 5.92
N GLY A 62 -9.19 -3.36 5.33
CA GLY A 62 -8.19 -4.36 5.65
C GLY A 62 -7.97 -5.31 4.48
N GLY A 63 -6.75 -5.86 4.39
CA GLY A 63 -6.43 -6.83 3.36
C GLY A 63 -6.49 -6.29 1.94
N GLN A 64 -6.24 -5.02 1.76
CA GLN A 64 -6.28 -4.41 0.43
C GLN A 64 -5.02 -4.75 -0.35
N HIS A 65 -5.16 -4.96 -1.64
CA HIS A 65 -4.03 -5.24 -2.51
C HIS A 65 -4.17 -4.46 -3.81
N ALA A 66 -3.23 -3.58 -4.09
CA ALA A 66 -3.22 -2.80 -5.34
C ALA A 66 -1.88 -3.00 -6.02
N GLU A 67 -1.91 -3.38 -7.28
CA GLU A 67 -0.70 -3.74 -8.00
C GLU A 67 -0.82 -3.35 -9.46
N GLY A 68 0.24 -2.77 -10.03
CA GLY A 68 0.25 -2.40 -11.44
C GLY A 68 0.47 -0.91 -11.63
N TYR A 69 -0.27 -0.30 -12.56
CA TYR A 69 -0.16 1.12 -12.86
C TYR A 69 -1.47 1.81 -12.60
N GLN A 70 -1.48 2.77 -11.67
CA GLN A 70 -2.69 3.49 -11.29
C GLN A 70 -3.79 2.53 -10.83
N ALA A 71 -3.41 1.54 -10.02
CA ALA A 71 -4.36 0.58 -9.47
C ALA A 71 -4.75 1.04 -8.07
N VAL A 72 -6.05 1.04 -7.77
CA VAL A 72 -6.56 1.49 -6.49
C VAL A 72 -7.47 0.44 -5.87
N ALA A 73 -7.16 0.02 -4.65
CA ALA A 73 -8.00 -0.90 -3.89
C ALA A 73 -8.44 -0.16 -2.64
N SER A 74 -9.70 0.30 -2.62
CA SER A 74 -10.18 1.17 -1.56
C SER A 74 -11.50 0.77 -0.91
N GLY A 75 -11.96 -0.44 -1.11
CA GLY A 75 -13.20 -0.88 -0.51
C GLY A 75 -13.09 -1.18 0.98
N SER A 76 -14.08 -1.84 1.53
CA SER A 76 -14.11 -2.12 2.97
C SER A 76 -13.12 -3.20 3.38
N GLN A 77 -13.10 -4.31 2.68
CA GLN A 77 -12.20 -5.40 3.03
C GLN A 77 -11.84 -6.24 1.80
N GLY A 78 -10.61 -6.73 1.79
CA GLY A 78 -10.18 -7.71 0.84
C GLY A 78 -10.25 -7.30 -0.62
N GLN A 79 -10.14 -6.02 -0.91
CA GLN A 79 -10.19 -5.56 -2.28
C GLN A 79 -8.87 -5.84 -2.99
N HIS A 80 -8.96 -6.20 -4.26
CA HIS A 80 -7.78 -6.49 -5.06
C HIS A 80 -7.91 -5.78 -6.40
N ALA A 81 -7.00 -4.85 -6.68
CA ALA A 81 -6.95 -4.13 -7.94
C ALA A 81 -5.60 -4.39 -8.58
N GLU A 82 -5.60 -4.93 -9.78
CA GLU A 82 -4.39 -5.33 -10.45
C GLU A 82 -4.48 -5.02 -11.93
N GLY A 83 -3.43 -4.41 -12.50
CA GLY A 83 -3.40 -4.08 -13.89
C GLY A 83 -3.21 -2.59 -14.14
N TYR A 84 -3.73 -2.10 -15.26
CA TYR A 84 -3.57 -0.71 -15.68
C TYR A 84 -4.85 0.07 -15.42
N MET A 85 -4.76 1.10 -14.56
CA MET A 85 -5.89 1.97 -14.25
C MET A 85 -7.11 1.17 -13.75
N THR A 86 -6.87 0.27 -12.79
CA THR A 86 -7.94 -0.58 -12.24
C THR A 86 -8.39 -0.05 -10.89
N LEU A 87 -9.66 -0.31 -10.55
CA LEU A 87 -10.24 0.14 -9.30
C LEU A 87 -11.09 -0.96 -8.68
N ALA A 88 -10.81 -1.31 -7.43
CA ALA A 88 -11.62 -2.26 -6.67
C ALA A 88 -12.10 -1.52 -5.42
N SER A 89 -13.40 -1.23 -5.34
CA SER A 89 -13.93 -0.41 -4.26
C SER A 89 -15.22 -0.90 -3.62
N GLY A 90 -15.57 -2.15 -3.79
CA GLY A 90 -16.79 -2.68 -3.18
C GLY A 90 -16.66 -2.93 -1.68
N SER A 91 -17.67 -3.56 -1.09
CA SER A 91 -17.65 -3.87 0.35
C SER A 91 -16.77 -5.08 0.65
N TYR A 92 -16.81 -6.09 -0.18
CA TYR A 92 -15.97 -7.27 -0.05
C TYR A 92 -15.34 -7.57 -1.39
N GLY A 93 -14.06 -7.88 -1.34
CA GLY A 93 -13.27 -8.13 -2.52
C GLY A 93 -13.66 -9.38 -3.25
#